data_f555e0450a3e7ce7be57ea30f985fccc
#
_entry.id   f555e0450a3e7ce7be57ea30f985fccc
#
_cell.length_a   1.000
_cell.length_b   1.000
_cell.length_c   1.000
_cell.angle_alpha   90.00
_cell.angle_beta   90.00
_cell.angle_gamma   90.00
#
_symmetry.space_group_name_H-M   'P 1'
#
loop_
_entity.id
_entity.type
_entity.pdbx_description
1 polymer ?
#
loop_
_entity_poly.entity_id
_entity_poly.type
_entity_poly.pdbx_seq_one_letter_code
_entity_poly.pdbx_strand_id
1 'polypeptide(L)'
;VVDFWAPWCNPCKQLTPILEEITNKNAGKVKLIKINVDENQELAQQLRIQSLPTVMAFFQGKPANGFAGLKSHNEILNFFDELINIASHLQNEIEEIKKLVSEAERKLEAKEYDQAINEFSGLISSNLPRNELIKSLNGLGKCFLELNKIKELEELLSQMEEDIKDTI
;
A
#
# COMPACT_ATOMS: atom_id res chain seq x y z
N VAL A 1 6.11 -6.33 9.16
CA VAL A 1 6.31 -7.80 9.13
C VAL A 1 5.42 -8.41 10.19
N VAL A 2 4.74 -9.50 9.85
CA VAL A 2 3.85 -10.26 10.74
C VAL A 2 4.38 -11.66 10.88
N ASP A 3 4.67 -12.09 12.13
CA ASP A 3 5.07 -13.44 12.51
C ASP A 3 3.84 -14.21 13.00
N PHE A 4 3.40 -15.20 12.25
CA PHE A 4 2.31 -16.11 12.64
C PHE A 4 2.92 -17.30 13.38
N TRP A 5 2.57 -17.44 14.65
CA TRP A 5 3.14 -18.42 15.58
C TRP A 5 2.10 -19.09 16.47
N ALA A 6 2.51 -20.13 17.18
CA ALA A 6 1.72 -20.75 18.26
C ALA A 6 2.63 -21.24 19.41
N PRO A 7 2.11 -21.40 20.66
CA PRO A 7 2.91 -21.83 21.80
C PRO A 7 3.54 -23.21 21.65
N TRP A 8 2.89 -24.09 20.90
CA TRP A 8 3.37 -25.47 20.62
C TRP A 8 4.35 -25.56 19.45
N CYS A 9 4.56 -24.47 18.70
CA CYS A 9 5.42 -24.43 17.53
C CYS A 9 6.89 -24.24 17.94
N ASN A 10 7.65 -25.31 17.99
CA ASN A 10 9.07 -25.24 18.33
C ASN A 10 9.93 -24.45 17.32
N PRO A 11 9.74 -24.57 15.98
CA PRO A 11 10.46 -23.72 15.04
C PRO A 11 10.16 -22.24 15.21
N CYS A 12 8.93 -21.86 15.60
CA CYS A 12 8.57 -20.46 15.88
C CYS A 12 9.41 -19.88 17.03
N LYS A 13 9.65 -20.68 18.08
CA LYS A 13 10.47 -20.26 19.23
C LYS A 13 11.93 -19.97 18.84
N GLN A 14 12.42 -20.56 17.76
CA GLN A 14 13.76 -20.31 17.22
C GLN A 14 13.76 -19.10 16.28
N LEU A 15 12.70 -18.91 15.49
CA LEU A 15 12.61 -17.86 14.49
C LEU A 15 12.32 -16.48 15.11
N THR A 16 11.36 -16.40 16.03
CA THR A 16 10.89 -15.15 16.63
C THR A 16 12.01 -14.27 17.21
N PRO A 17 12.98 -14.81 18.00
CA PRO A 17 14.09 -14.00 18.51
C PRO A 17 14.95 -13.35 17.40
N ILE A 18 15.16 -14.07 16.28
CA ILE A 18 15.94 -13.57 15.14
C ILE A 18 15.17 -12.43 14.45
N LEU A 19 13.85 -12.59 14.27
CA LEU A 19 13.01 -11.53 13.72
C LEU A 19 13.01 -10.28 14.61
N GLU A 20 12.93 -10.45 15.92
CA GLU A 20 13.00 -9.36 16.90
C GLU A 20 14.36 -8.63 16.83
N GLU A 21 15.46 -9.36 16.81
CA GLU A 21 16.81 -8.79 16.71
C GLU A 21 16.96 -7.95 15.43
N ILE A 22 16.61 -8.52 14.28
CA ILE A 22 16.76 -7.85 12.97
C ILE A 22 15.81 -6.65 12.87
N THR A 23 14.58 -6.77 13.38
CA THR A 23 13.64 -5.64 13.45
C THR A 23 14.19 -4.49 14.27
N ASN A 24 14.78 -4.78 15.45
CA ASN A 24 15.37 -3.76 16.31
C ASN A 24 16.56 -3.04 15.64
N LYS A 25 17.37 -3.77 14.87
CA LYS A 25 18.45 -3.17 14.05
C LYS A 25 17.94 -2.25 12.95
N ASN A 26 16.72 -2.50 12.47
CA ASN A 26 16.04 -1.72 11.44
C ASN A 26 14.94 -0.82 12.03
N ALA A 27 15.12 -0.32 13.25
CA ALA A 27 14.14 0.51 13.96
C ALA A 27 13.69 1.70 13.10
N GLY A 28 12.37 1.91 13.05
CA GLY A 28 11.74 2.96 12.24
C GLY A 28 11.48 2.59 10.76
N LYS A 29 12.14 1.58 10.21
CA LYS A 29 11.91 1.11 8.84
C LYS A 29 10.93 -0.06 8.77
N VAL A 30 10.99 -0.95 9.77
CA VAL A 30 10.16 -2.16 9.85
C VAL A 30 9.54 -2.27 11.23
N LYS A 31 8.27 -2.66 11.29
CA LYS A 31 7.55 -3.01 12.51
C LYS A 31 7.26 -4.51 12.51
N LEU A 32 7.58 -5.20 13.59
CA LEU A 32 7.22 -6.59 13.81
C LEU A 32 5.92 -6.68 14.63
N ILE A 33 4.99 -7.48 14.14
CA ILE A 33 3.75 -7.85 14.83
C ILE A 33 3.77 -9.37 14.97
N LYS A 34 3.46 -9.90 16.15
CA LYS A 34 3.35 -11.34 16.38
C LYS A 34 1.89 -11.71 16.59
N ILE A 35 1.40 -12.67 15.82
CA ILE A 35 0.01 -13.14 15.87
C ILE A 35 -0.01 -14.61 16.26
N ASN A 36 -0.61 -14.89 17.41
CA ASN A 36 -0.89 -16.26 17.86
C ASN A 36 -2.10 -16.77 17.06
N VAL A 37 -1.87 -17.82 16.25
CA VAL A 37 -2.92 -18.38 15.39
C VAL A 37 -4.01 -19.10 16.17
N ASP A 38 -3.72 -19.60 17.37
CA ASP A 38 -4.72 -20.25 18.22
C ASP A 38 -5.76 -19.24 18.75
N GLU A 39 -5.32 -18.00 18.95
CA GLU A 39 -6.17 -16.88 19.44
C GLU A 39 -6.80 -16.09 18.28
N ASN A 40 -6.26 -16.21 17.04
CA ASN A 40 -6.66 -15.43 15.87
C ASN A 40 -6.98 -16.35 14.67
N GLN A 41 -7.78 -17.38 14.87
CA GLN A 41 -8.06 -18.43 13.88
C GLN A 41 -8.72 -17.87 12.61
N GLU A 42 -9.66 -16.95 12.73
CA GLU A 42 -10.33 -16.32 11.58
C GLU A 42 -9.34 -15.58 10.70
N LEU A 43 -8.45 -14.80 11.30
CA LEU A 43 -7.41 -14.07 10.56
C LEU A 43 -6.43 -15.02 9.88
N ALA A 44 -6.02 -16.08 10.57
CA ALA A 44 -5.14 -17.11 10.01
C ALA A 44 -5.79 -17.81 8.80
N GLN A 45 -7.10 -18.10 8.87
CA GLN A 45 -7.85 -18.67 7.75
C GLN A 45 -7.98 -17.69 6.58
N GLN A 46 -8.34 -16.43 6.82
CA GLN A 46 -8.46 -15.39 5.80
C GLN A 46 -7.12 -15.19 5.05
N LEU A 47 -6.01 -15.21 5.78
CA LEU A 47 -4.67 -15.09 5.21
C LEU A 47 -4.10 -16.44 4.72
N ARG A 48 -4.89 -17.51 4.78
CA ARG A 48 -4.54 -18.87 4.32
C ARG A 48 -3.24 -19.38 4.92
N ILE A 49 -3.04 -19.17 6.23
CA ILE A 49 -1.88 -19.69 6.96
C ILE A 49 -2.02 -21.20 7.08
N GLN A 50 -1.21 -21.97 6.37
CA GLN A 50 -1.27 -23.43 6.29
C GLN A 50 -0.21 -24.15 7.16
N SER A 51 0.83 -23.45 7.55
CA SER A 51 1.94 -23.99 8.33
C SER A 51 2.56 -22.93 9.23
N LEU A 52 3.26 -23.38 10.28
CA LEU A 52 3.97 -22.49 11.21
C LEU A 52 5.47 -22.87 11.27
N PRO A 53 6.35 -21.87 11.43
CA PRO A 53 6.08 -20.45 11.35
C PRO A 53 5.72 -20.00 9.92
N THR A 54 4.93 -18.97 9.79
CA THR A 54 4.75 -18.22 8.54
C THR A 54 4.97 -16.73 8.84
N VAL A 55 5.78 -16.09 8.02
CA VAL A 55 6.08 -14.67 8.11
C VAL A 55 5.58 -13.99 6.85
N MET A 56 4.79 -12.92 7.04
CA MET A 56 4.28 -12.09 5.94
C MET A 56 4.69 -10.64 6.14
N ALA A 57 5.12 -10.00 5.06
CA ALA A 57 5.37 -8.58 5.03
C ALA A 57 4.24 -7.85 4.33
N PHE A 58 3.88 -6.70 4.88
CA PHE A 58 2.86 -5.81 4.32
C PHE A 58 3.44 -4.42 4.11
N PHE A 59 3.06 -3.80 3.00
CA PHE A 59 3.33 -2.40 2.73
C PHE A 59 2.02 -1.69 2.38
N GLN A 60 1.68 -0.65 3.14
CA GLN A 60 0.40 0.09 3.01
C GLN A 60 -0.85 -0.81 2.99
N GLY A 61 -0.86 -1.81 3.87
CA GLY A 61 -1.99 -2.74 4.02
C GLY A 61 -2.04 -3.86 2.97
N LYS A 62 -1.15 -3.88 1.98
CA LYS A 62 -1.08 -4.94 0.96
C LYS A 62 0.06 -5.91 1.25
N PRO A 63 -0.14 -7.22 1.02
CA PRO A 63 0.96 -8.19 1.09
C PRO A 63 2.07 -7.83 0.09
N ALA A 64 3.31 -7.80 0.56
CA ALA A 64 4.47 -7.46 -0.26
C ALA A 64 5.39 -8.67 -0.51
N ASN A 65 5.65 -9.46 0.52
CA ASN A 65 6.51 -10.65 0.47
C ASN A 65 6.20 -11.57 1.67
N GLY A 66 6.75 -12.78 1.70
CA GLY A 66 6.60 -13.69 2.84
C GLY A 66 7.32 -15.00 2.64
N PHE A 67 7.41 -15.78 3.72
CA PHE A 67 7.94 -17.13 3.69
C PHE A 67 7.26 -18.01 4.74
N ALA A 68 7.34 -19.33 4.55
CA ALA A 68 6.90 -20.32 5.52
C ALA A 68 8.09 -21.21 5.95
N GLY A 69 8.04 -21.70 7.19
CA GLY A 69 9.07 -22.54 7.79
C GLY A 69 10.21 -21.74 8.42
N LEU A 70 11.10 -22.50 9.09
CA LEU A 70 12.29 -21.95 9.73
C LEU A 70 13.29 -21.50 8.67
N LYS A 71 13.85 -20.32 8.85
CA LYS A 71 14.89 -19.72 8.03
C LYS A 71 16.15 -19.47 8.85
N SER A 72 17.31 -19.54 8.21
CA SER A 72 18.57 -19.13 8.80
C SER A 72 18.63 -17.61 9.04
N HIS A 73 19.50 -17.19 9.94
CA HIS A 73 19.71 -15.76 10.22
C HIS A 73 20.03 -14.96 8.93
N ASN A 74 20.87 -15.50 8.04
CA ASN A 74 21.24 -14.83 6.81
C ASN A 74 20.06 -14.72 5.82
N GLU A 75 19.21 -15.75 5.72
CA GLU A 75 18.01 -15.69 4.89
C GLU A 75 17.02 -14.63 5.39
N ILE A 76 16.92 -14.47 6.73
CA ILE A 76 16.05 -13.44 7.32
C ILE A 76 16.64 -12.06 7.10
N LEU A 77 17.95 -11.88 7.22
CA LEU A 77 18.62 -10.60 6.89
C LEU A 77 18.33 -10.21 5.44
N ASN A 78 18.55 -11.11 4.48
CA ASN A 78 18.28 -10.87 3.07
C ASN A 78 16.80 -10.51 2.83
N PHE A 79 15.88 -11.23 3.48
CA PHE A 79 14.45 -10.92 3.41
C PHE A 79 14.13 -9.48 3.89
N PHE A 80 14.72 -9.05 5.01
CA PHE A 80 14.52 -7.68 5.51
C PHE A 80 15.14 -6.63 4.58
N ASP A 81 16.33 -6.88 4.03
CA ASP A 81 16.99 -5.99 3.08
C ASP A 81 16.16 -5.82 1.81
N GLU A 82 15.61 -6.92 1.27
CA GLU A 82 14.69 -6.88 0.13
C GLU A 82 13.44 -6.05 0.44
N LEU A 83 12.82 -6.26 1.61
CA LEU A 83 11.63 -5.49 2.03
C LEU A 83 11.91 -4.00 2.14
N ILE A 84 13.04 -3.63 2.74
CA ILE A 84 13.43 -2.23 2.92
C ILE A 84 13.67 -1.58 1.55
N ASN A 85 14.31 -2.29 0.62
CA ASN A 85 14.54 -1.80 -0.73
C ASN A 85 13.23 -1.61 -1.50
N ILE A 86 12.33 -2.59 -1.47
CA ILE A 86 11.00 -2.50 -2.08
C ILE A 86 10.22 -1.33 -1.48
N ALA A 87 10.17 -1.23 -0.15
CA ALA A 87 9.45 -0.15 0.54
C ALA A 87 10.01 1.24 0.20
N SER A 88 11.34 1.37 0.10
CA SER A 88 12.00 2.62 -0.25
C SER A 88 11.69 3.03 -1.70
N HIS A 89 11.67 2.08 -2.62
CA HIS A 89 11.32 2.33 -4.03
C HIS A 89 9.86 2.77 -4.18
N LEU A 90 8.94 2.03 -3.58
CA LEU A 90 7.52 2.38 -3.57
C LEU A 90 7.25 3.74 -2.90
N GLN A 91 7.98 4.06 -1.82
CA GLN A 91 7.85 5.36 -1.15
C GLN A 91 8.29 6.51 -2.06
N ASN A 92 9.38 6.33 -2.81
CA ASN A 92 9.85 7.32 -3.76
C ASN A 92 8.84 7.55 -4.90
N GLU A 93 8.26 6.47 -5.46
CA GLU A 93 7.21 6.56 -6.46
C GLU A 93 5.98 7.34 -5.94
N ILE A 94 5.56 7.06 -4.71
CA ILE A 94 4.44 7.76 -4.07
C ILE A 94 4.75 9.25 -3.89
N GLU A 95 5.97 9.60 -3.48
CA GLU A 95 6.37 11.01 -3.32
C GLU A 95 6.42 11.74 -4.67
N GLU A 96 6.84 11.08 -5.75
CA GLU A 96 6.76 11.64 -7.10
C GLU A 96 5.31 11.88 -7.53
N ILE A 97 4.43 10.90 -7.33
CA ILE A 97 3.00 11.04 -7.62
C ILE A 97 2.41 12.22 -6.84
N LYS A 98 2.70 12.37 -5.56
CA LYS A 98 2.25 13.48 -4.74
C LYS A 98 2.69 14.85 -5.30
N LYS A 99 3.93 14.94 -5.78
CA LYS A 99 4.44 16.18 -6.41
C LYS A 99 3.64 16.51 -7.67
N LEU A 100 3.39 15.52 -8.52
CA LEU A 100 2.61 15.72 -9.75
C LEU A 100 1.16 16.14 -9.44
N VAL A 101 0.51 15.52 -8.45
CA VAL A 101 -0.83 15.92 -8.01
C VAL A 101 -0.81 17.35 -7.48
N SER A 102 0.17 17.72 -6.66
CA SER A 102 0.30 19.09 -6.13
C SER A 102 0.56 20.12 -7.23
N GLU A 103 1.26 19.75 -8.29
CA GLU A 103 1.47 20.63 -9.45
C GLU A 103 0.18 20.87 -10.22
N ALA A 104 -0.62 19.83 -10.45
CA ALA A 104 -1.94 19.94 -11.06
C ALA A 104 -2.90 20.80 -10.20
N GLU A 105 -2.89 20.63 -8.87
CA GLU A 105 -3.64 21.46 -7.93
C GLU A 105 -3.24 22.94 -8.01
N ARG A 106 -1.94 23.23 -8.11
CA ARG A 106 -1.43 24.59 -8.28
C ARG A 106 -1.92 25.25 -9.58
N LYS A 107 -1.99 24.48 -10.68
CA LYS A 107 -2.55 24.99 -11.95
C LYS A 107 -4.04 25.28 -11.85
N LEU A 108 -4.79 24.42 -11.16
CA LEU A 108 -6.20 24.68 -10.86
C LEU A 108 -6.37 26.00 -10.08
N GLU A 109 -5.56 26.22 -9.04
CA GLU A 109 -5.58 27.48 -8.25
C GLU A 109 -5.19 28.69 -9.08
N ALA A 110 -4.24 28.55 -10.02
CA ALA A 110 -3.86 29.57 -10.98
C ALA A 110 -4.88 29.81 -12.08
N LYS A 111 -6.00 29.04 -12.10
CA LYS A 111 -7.05 29.06 -13.13
C LYS A 111 -6.57 28.63 -14.52
N GLU A 112 -5.49 27.89 -14.58
CA GLU A 112 -4.95 27.27 -15.79
C GLU A 112 -5.69 25.95 -16.07
N TYR A 113 -7.00 26.01 -16.22
CA TYR A 113 -7.91 24.86 -16.18
C TYR A 113 -7.59 23.79 -17.24
N ASP A 114 -7.29 24.19 -18.48
CA ASP A 114 -7.00 23.21 -19.54
C ASP A 114 -5.71 22.43 -19.26
N GLN A 115 -4.70 23.06 -18.68
CA GLN A 115 -3.47 22.39 -18.26
C GLN A 115 -3.73 21.48 -17.06
N ALA A 116 -4.48 21.95 -16.06
CA ALA A 116 -4.87 21.15 -14.90
C ALA A 116 -5.68 19.90 -15.31
N ILE A 117 -6.63 20.04 -16.26
CA ILE A 117 -7.41 18.91 -16.80
C ILE A 117 -6.48 17.86 -17.41
N ASN A 118 -5.53 18.27 -18.25
CA ASN A 118 -4.60 17.34 -18.90
C ASN A 118 -3.76 16.58 -17.87
N GLU A 119 -3.27 17.26 -16.83
CA GLU A 119 -2.46 16.63 -15.78
C GLU A 119 -3.28 15.68 -14.92
N PHE A 120 -4.45 16.12 -14.40
CA PHE A 120 -5.31 15.25 -13.61
C PHE A 120 -5.78 14.03 -14.42
N SER A 121 -6.15 14.19 -15.69
CA SER A 121 -6.56 13.08 -16.56
C SER A 121 -5.43 12.08 -16.78
N GLY A 122 -4.21 12.59 -17.03
CA GLY A 122 -3.03 11.73 -17.14
C GLY A 122 -2.72 10.95 -15.87
N LEU A 123 -2.86 11.60 -14.71
CA LEU A 123 -2.67 10.97 -13.41
C LEU A 123 -3.72 9.88 -13.15
N ILE A 124 -5.00 10.15 -13.36
CA ILE A 124 -6.11 9.21 -13.15
C ILE A 124 -5.95 7.95 -14.02
N SER A 125 -5.37 8.08 -15.22
CA SER A 125 -5.11 6.94 -16.11
C SER A 125 -3.97 6.04 -15.62
N SER A 126 -3.24 6.43 -14.59
CA SER A 126 -2.18 5.65 -13.98
C SER A 126 -2.66 4.94 -12.69
N ASN A 127 -1.89 3.96 -12.21
CA ASN A 127 -2.23 3.25 -10.98
C ASN A 127 -1.88 4.09 -9.74
N LEU A 128 -2.74 5.03 -9.39
CA LEU A 128 -2.54 5.94 -8.26
C LEU A 128 -2.83 5.28 -6.90
N PRO A 129 -2.12 5.66 -5.84
CA PRO A 129 -2.58 5.44 -4.47
C PRO A 129 -3.95 6.06 -4.25
N ARG A 130 -4.82 5.39 -3.48
CA ARG A 130 -6.23 5.80 -3.30
C ARG A 130 -6.42 7.27 -2.95
N ASN A 131 -5.59 7.80 -2.05
CA ASN A 131 -5.71 9.20 -1.63
C ASN A 131 -5.39 10.18 -2.79
N GLU A 132 -4.37 9.87 -3.58
CA GLU A 132 -3.96 10.71 -4.71
C GLU A 132 -4.95 10.59 -5.87
N LEU A 133 -5.56 9.42 -6.06
CA LEU A 133 -6.67 9.23 -7.00
C LEU A 133 -7.87 10.13 -6.62
N ILE A 134 -8.28 10.11 -5.35
CA ILE A 134 -9.39 10.95 -4.86
C ILE A 134 -9.09 12.44 -5.08
N LYS A 135 -7.87 12.89 -4.79
CA LYS A 135 -7.48 14.30 -5.03
C LYS A 135 -7.54 14.65 -6.50
N SER A 136 -7.01 13.79 -7.37
CA SER A 136 -6.99 14.00 -8.82
C SER A 136 -8.41 14.05 -9.40
N LEU A 137 -9.31 13.16 -8.98
CA LEU A 137 -10.71 13.16 -9.38
C LEU A 137 -11.43 14.43 -8.92
N ASN A 138 -11.21 14.85 -7.68
CA ASN A 138 -11.79 16.10 -7.16
C ASN A 138 -11.25 17.32 -7.89
N GLY A 139 -9.96 17.35 -8.20
CA GLY A 139 -9.33 18.43 -8.97
C GLY A 139 -9.90 18.53 -10.38
N LEU A 140 -10.03 17.40 -11.08
CA LEU A 140 -10.61 17.32 -12.41
C LEU A 140 -12.08 17.77 -12.41
N GLY A 141 -12.87 17.29 -11.47
CA GLY A 141 -14.28 17.72 -11.32
C GLY A 141 -14.43 19.21 -11.08
N LYS A 142 -13.57 19.83 -10.28
CA LYS A 142 -13.54 21.28 -10.07
C LYS A 142 -13.23 22.03 -11.37
N CYS A 143 -12.26 21.57 -12.17
CA CYS A 143 -11.95 22.17 -13.46
C CYS A 143 -13.17 22.16 -14.40
N PHE A 144 -13.90 21.04 -14.48
CA PHE A 144 -15.09 20.92 -15.31
C PHE A 144 -16.20 21.84 -14.84
N LEU A 145 -16.40 22.00 -13.52
CA LEU A 145 -17.36 22.95 -12.97
C LEU A 145 -17.03 24.42 -13.35
N GLU A 146 -15.77 24.83 -13.16
CA GLU A 146 -15.33 26.20 -13.45
C GLU A 146 -15.42 26.52 -14.94
N LEU A 147 -15.23 25.56 -15.83
CA LEU A 147 -15.38 25.70 -17.27
C LEU A 147 -16.80 25.44 -17.79
N ASN A 148 -17.75 25.17 -16.90
CA ASN A 148 -19.14 24.81 -17.25
C ASN A 148 -19.24 23.58 -18.19
N LYS A 149 -18.30 22.65 -18.08
CA LYS A 149 -18.24 21.37 -18.83
C LYS A 149 -19.08 20.30 -18.11
N ILE A 150 -20.41 20.48 -18.12
CA ILE A 150 -21.34 19.65 -17.33
C ILE A 150 -21.37 18.19 -17.84
N LYS A 151 -21.28 17.97 -19.16
CA LYS A 151 -21.30 16.62 -19.73
C LYS A 151 -20.09 15.79 -19.29
N GLU A 152 -18.90 16.39 -19.36
CA GLU A 152 -17.65 15.76 -18.92
C GLU A 152 -17.66 15.46 -17.42
N LEU A 153 -18.30 16.30 -16.63
CA LEU A 153 -18.49 16.07 -15.20
C LEU A 153 -19.45 14.89 -14.95
N GLU A 154 -20.56 14.80 -15.67
CA GLU A 154 -21.51 13.69 -15.58
C GLU A 154 -20.86 12.36 -15.98
N GLU A 155 -20.06 12.34 -17.04
CA GLU A 155 -19.29 11.18 -17.46
C GLU A 155 -18.29 10.73 -16.38
N LEU A 156 -17.55 11.67 -15.79
CA LEU A 156 -16.62 11.39 -14.69
C LEU A 156 -17.33 10.76 -13.48
N LEU A 157 -18.48 11.30 -13.08
CA LEU A 157 -19.28 10.81 -11.96
C LEU A 157 -19.82 9.40 -12.25
N SER A 158 -20.28 9.13 -13.47
CA SER A 158 -20.79 7.82 -13.88
C SER A 158 -19.69 6.75 -13.82
N GLN A 159 -18.47 7.07 -14.27
CA GLN A 159 -17.32 6.17 -14.16
C GLN A 159 -16.95 5.86 -12.71
N MET A 160 -16.95 6.86 -11.83
CA MET A 160 -16.68 6.67 -10.41
C MET A 160 -17.73 5.77 -9.73
N GLU A 161 -19.01 5.85 -10.13
CA GLU A 161 -20.07 4.98 -9.59
C GLU A 161 -19.90 3.52 -10.02
N GLU A 162 -19.44 3.25 -11.23
CA GLU A 162 -19.14 1.91 -11.73
C GLU A 162 -17.97 1.28 -10.98
N ASP A 163 -16.88 2.02 -10.82
CA ASP A 163 -15.69 1.56 -10.08
C ASP A 163 -15.99 1.23 -8.61
N ILE A 164 -16.92 1.96 -7.99
CA ILE A 164 -17.36 1.68 -6.60
C ILE A 164 -18.18 0.39 -6.54
N LYS A 165 -19.05 0.13 -7.52
CA LYS A 165 -19.89 -1.09 -7.55
C LYS A 165 -19.05 -2.35 -7.75
N ASP A 166 -17.97 -2.28 -8.52
CA ASP A 166 -17.08 -3.41 -8.76
C ASP A 166 -16.13 -3.71 -7.58
N THR A 167 -16.09 -2.82 -6.57
CA THR A 167 -15.20 -2.94 -5.41
C THR A 167 -15.91 -3.47 -4.15
N ILE A 168 -17.24 -3.69 -4.18
CA ILE A 168 -18.09 -4.24 -3.11
C ILE A 168 -18.40 -5.70 -3.38
#